data_3fc7d74578cc014a708b30270914c293
#
_entry.id   3fc7d74578cc014a708b30270914c293
#
_cell.length_a   1.000
_cell.length_b   1.000
_cell.length_c   1.000
_cell.angle_alpha   90.00
_cell.angle_beta   90.00
_cell.angle_gamma   90.00
#
_symmetry.space_group_name_H-M   'P 1'
#
loop_
_entity.id
_entity.type
_entity.pdbx_description
1 polymer ?
#
loop_
_entity_poly.entity_id
_entity_poly.type
_entity_poly.pdbx_seq_one_letter_code
_entity_poly.pdbx_strand_id
1 'polypeptide(L)'
;QVADYGLKHVTFEGFQQPKPYYERASILLLTSEYEGFPLVLAECMSFGVIPAVYDSYSAVRDIIADDKDGIVIPYNQDGFKADEAAVMISTIMKDECKREQMALAAIKKSKDYSVDRIYQEWMRTFSRLGLK
;
A
#
# COMPACT_ATOMS: atom_id res chain seq x y z
N GLN A 1 20.60 -3.71 14.80
CA GLN A 1 20.12 -2.32 14.54
C GLN A 1 18.92 -1.97 15.44
N VAL A 2 17.79 -2.73 15.45
CA VAL A 2 16.62 -2.38 16.30
C VAL A 2 17.00 -2.33 17.78
N ALA A 3 17.78 -3.29 18.27
CA ALA A 3 18.30 -3.31 19.62
C ALA A 3 19.26 -2.14 19.90
N ASP A 4 20.08 -1.77 18.92
CA ASP A 4 21.05 -0.68 19.02
C ASP A 4 20.37 0.69 19.18
N TYR A 5 19.16 0.84 18.65
CA TYR A 5 18.34 2.04 18.80
C TYR A 5 17.40 2.00 20.01
N GLY A 6 17.43 0.94 20.83
CA GLY A 6 16.61 0.79 22.03
C GLY A 6 15.08 0.73 21.74
N LEU A 7 14.68 0.32 20.54
CA LEU A 7 13.28 0.26 20.14
C LEU A 7 12.58 -0.91 20.83
N LYS A 8 11.51 -0.62 21.59
CA LYS A 8 10.78 -1.59 22.42
C LYS A 8 9.49 -2.14 21.75
N HIS A 9 9.05 -1.50 20.65
CA HIS A 9 7.75 -1.78 20.02
C HIS A 9 7.91 -2.30 18.59
N VAL A 10 9.06 -2.94 18.30
CA VAL A 10 9.33 -3.57 17.02
C VAL A 10 9.40 -5.08 17.22
N THR A 11 8.62 -5.82 16.46
CA THR A 11 8.60 -7.28 16.45
C THR A 11 8.93 -7.81 15.06
N PHE A 12 9.84 -8.78 14.98
CA PHE A 12 10.14 -9.50 13.74
C PHE A 12 9.35 -10.81 13.74
N GLU A 13 8.29 -10.85 12.95
CA GLU A 13 7.37 -11.99 12.92
C GLU A 13 7.83 -13.14 12.01
N GLY A 14 8.86 -12.89 11.18
CA GLY A 14 9.28 -13.86 10.17
C GLY A 14 8.23 -14.04 9.07
N PHE A 15 8.23 -15.19 8.41
CA PHE A 15 7.24 -15.51 7.40
C PHE A 15 5.90 -15.88 8.06
N GLN A 16 4.86 -15.13 7.73
CA GLN A 16 3.51 -15.27 8.28
C GLN A 16 2.44 -15.21 7.20
N GLN A 17 1.25 -15.72 7.51
CA GLN A 17 0.06 -15.45 6.71
C GLN A 17 -0.36 -13.98 6.92
N PRO A 18 -0.56 -13.19 5.85
CA PRO A 18 -0.73 -11.74 5.99
C PRO A 18 -2.07 -11.32 6.59
N LYS A 19 -3.14 -12.08 6.35
CA LYS A 19 -4.50 -11.70 6.73
C LYS A 19 -4.67 -11.28 8.21
N PRO A 20 -4.20 -12.04 9.23
CA PRO A 20 -4.35 -11.64 10.64
C PRO A 20 -3.63 -10.31 10.97
N TYR A 21 -2.61 -9.94 10.17
CA TYR A 21 -1.89 -8.68 10.32
C TYR A 21 -2.68 -7.53 9.71
N TYR A 22 -3.26 -7.70 8.51
CA TYR A 22 -4.13 -6.69 7.91
C TYR A 22 -5.35 -6.37 8.77
N GLU A 23 -5.95 -7.37 9.44
CA GLU A 23 -7.10 -7.17 10.34
C GLU A 23 -6.78 -6.26 11.55
N ARG A 24 -5.50 -6.04 11.87
CA ARG A 24 -5.05 -5.23 13.02
C ARG A 24 -4.22 -4.02 12.64
N ALA A 25 -3.74 -3.97 11.41
CA ALA A 25 -2.90 -2.89 10.94
C ALA A 25 -3.71 -1.66 10.57
N SER A 26 -3.17 -0.48 10.83
CA SER A 26 -3.71 0.78 10.31
C SER A 26 -2.96 1.24 9.06
N ILE A 27 -1.66 0.99 9.01
CA ILE A 27 -0.78 1.41 7.90
C ILE A 27 0.14 0.25 7.53
N LEU A 28 0.36 0.05 6.23
CA LEU A 28 1.39 -0.82 5.67
C LEU A 28 2.46 0.05 5.02
N LEU A 29 3.71 -0.11 5.42
CA LEU A 29 4.84 0.57 4.80
C LEU A 29 5.54 -0.38 3.82
N LEU A 30 5.65 0.02 2.55
CA LEU A 30 6.38 -0.69 1.51
C LEU A 30 7.50 0.20 0.95
N THR A 31 8.75 -0.20 1.20
CA THR A 31 9.95 0.55 0.81
C THR A 31 10.76 -0.15 -0.29
N SER A 32 10.15 -1.07 -1.01
CA SER A 32 10.79 -1.76 -2.14
C SER A 32 11.25 -0.76 -3.19
N GLU A 33 12.46 -0.92 -3.68
CA GLU A 33 12.99 -0.08 -4.76
C GLU A 33 12.45 -0.50 -6.14
N TYR A 34 12.03 -1.74 -6.27
CA TYR A 34 11.52 -2.30 -7.52
C TYR A 34 10.43 -3.34 -7.28
N GLU A 35 9.30 -3.15 -7.94
CA GLU A 35 8.18 -4.10 -7.98
C GLU A 35 7.58 -4.11 -9.39
N GLY A 36 7.03 -5.25 -9.80
CA GLY A 36 6.19 -5.32 -11.00
C GLY A 36 4.80 -4.76 -10.72
N PHE A 37 3.97 -5.54 -10.04
CA PHE A 37 2.69 -5.10 -9.47
C PHE A 37 2.59 -5.67 -8.04
N PRO A 38 2.74 -4.82 -7.01
CA PRO A 38 2.75 -5.27 -5.62
C PRO A 38 1.34 -5.63 -5.14
N LEU A 39 0.93 -6.88 -5.29
CA LEU A 39 -0.38 -7.39 -4.84
C LEU A 39 -0.65 -7.08 -3.37
N VAL A 40 0.38 -7.01 -2.54
CA VAL A 40 0.30 -6.66 -1.12
C VAL A 40 -0.43 -5.35 -0.88
N LEU A 41 -0.35 -4.39 -1.82
CA LEU A 41 -1.05 -3.10 -1.72
C LEU A 41 -2.56 -3.28 -1.91
N ALA A 42 -2.98 -3.98 -2.97
CA ALA A 42 -4.40 -4.25 -3.21
C ALA A 42 -5.00 -5.09 -2.09
N GLU A 43 -4.24 -6.07 -1.56
CA GLU A 43 -4.65 -6.90 -0.44
C GLU A 43 -4.84 -6.06 0.83
N CYS A 44 -3.84 -5.30 1.28
CA CYS A 44 -3.94 -4.51 2.50
C CYS A 44 -5.05 -3.45 2.41
N MET A 45 -5.20 -2.78 1.25
CA MET A 45 -6.27 -1.82 1.01
C MET A 45 -7.66 -2.45 1.15
N SER A 46 -7.84 -3.73 0.80
CA SER A 46 -9.12 -4.42 0.94
C SER A 46 -9.57 -4.59 2.41
N PHE A 47 -8.64 -4.52 3.34
CA PHE A 47 -8.88 -4.53 4.79
C PHE A 47 -8.95 -3.11 5.40
N GLY A 48 -8.84 -2.06 4.59
CA GLY A 48 -8.79 -0.68 5.06
C GLY A 48 -7.43 -0.28 5.65
N VAL A 49 -6.40 -1.07 5.41
CA VAL A 49 -5.03 -0.69 5.77
C VAL A 49 -4.52 0.32 4.76
N ILE A 50 -4.03 1.45 5.25
CA ILE A 50 -3.54 2.54 4.43
C ILE A 50 -2.13 2.20 3.94
N PRO A 51 -1.89 2.08 2.62
CA PRO A 51 -0.55 1.88 2.10
C PRO A 51 0.28 3.17 2.20
N ALA A 52 1.51 3.07 2.70
CA ALA A 52 2.55 4.08 2.60
C ALA A 52 3.68 3.51 1.73
N VAL A 53 3.89 4.05 0.54
CA VAL A 53 4.71 3.41 -0.49
C VAL A 53 5.76 4.36 -1.03
N TYR A 54 7.00 3.87 -1.17
CA TYR A 54 8.09 4.59 -1.81
C TYR A 54 7.88 4.63 -3.33
N ASP A 55 7.89 5.84 -3.90
CA ASP A 55 7.57 6.12 -5.32
C ASP A 55 8.73 5.77 -6.25
N SER A 56 9.28 4.57 -6.12
CA SER A 56 10.47 4.11 -6.86
C SER A 56 10.16 3.35 -8.15
N TYR A 57 8.91 3.04 -8.43
CA TYR A 57 8.46 2.31 -9.62
C TYR A 57 7.10 2.81 -10.10
N SER A 58 6.83 2.68 -11.39
CA SER A 58 5.67 3.28 -12.07
C SER A 58 4.31 2.84 -11.51
N ALA A 59 4.17 1.57 -11.09
CA ALA A 59 2.90 1.03 -10.60
C ALA A 59 2.39 1.69 -9.31
N VAL A 60 3.23 2.40 -8.55
CA VAL A 60 2.79 3.11 -7.33
C VAL A 60 1.64 4.05 -7.65
N ARG A 61 1.82 4.91 -8.64
CA ARG A 61 0.85 5.95 -9.04
C ARG A 61 -0.39 5.39 -9.73
N ASP A 62 -0.32 4.18 -10.26
CA ASP A 62 -1.48 3.49 -10.84
C ASP A 62 -2.39 2.92 -9.73
N ILE A 63 -1.77 2.46 -8.64
CA ILE A 63 -2.47 1.81 -7.52
C ILE A 63 -2.97 2.84 -6.51
N ILE A 64 -2.16 3.84 -6.18
CA ILE A 64 -2.40 4.76 -5.06
C ILE A 64 -2.58 6.19 -5.57
N ALA A 65 -3.68 6.80 -5.17
CA ALA A 65 -3.88 8.25 -5.25
C ALA A 65 -3.41 8.89 -3.95
N ASP A 66 -2.28 9.59 -4.02
CA ASP A 66 -1.63 10.22 -2.88
C ASP A 66 -2.59 11.11 -2.07
N ASP A 67 -2.46 11.06 -0.76
CA ASP A 67 -3.27 11.80 0.23
C ASP A 67 -4.78 11.47 0.19
N LYS A 68 -5.19 10.51 -0.62
CA LYS A 68 -6.58 10.08 -0.77
C LYS A 68 -6.83 8.65 -0.28
N ASP A 69 -6.14 7.68 -0.85
CA ASP A 69 -6.27 6.25 -0.52
C ASP A 69 -4.97 5.60 -0.10
N GLY A 70 -3.90 6.40 0.05
CA GLY A 70 -2.60 6.00 0.55
C GLY A 70 -1.64 7.18 0.65
N ILE A 71 -0.43 6.92 1.06
CA ILE A 71 0.67 7.86 1.22
C ILE A 71 1.74 7.48 0.20
N VAL A 72 2.06 8.39 -0.70
CA VAL A 72 3.16 8.22 -1.67
C VAL A 72 4.39 8.96 -1.17
N ILE A 73 5.38 8.20 -0.71
CA ILE A 73 6.65 8.72 -0.21
C ILE A 73 7.54 9.07 -1.41
N PRO A 74 7.95 10.33 -1.59
CA PRO A 74 8.66 10.77 -2.78
C PRO A 74 9.95 10.02 -3.04
N TYR A 75 10.19 9.67 -4.32
CA TYR A 75 11.47 9.12 -4.74
C TYR A 75 12.59 10.13 -4.56
N ASN A 76 13.76 9.65 -4.11
CA ASN A 76 14.96 10.46 -3.98
C ASN A 76 16.17 9.68 -4.54
N GLN A 77 16.99 10.34 -5.33
CA GLN A 77 18.19 9.74 -5.95
C GLN A 77 19.22 9.26 -4.92
N ASP A 78 19.25 9.89 -3.75
CA ASP A 78 20.12 9.49 -2.63
C ASP A 78 19.53 8.32 -1.79
N GLY A 79 18.41 7.73 -2.22
CA GLY A 79 17.71 6.63 -1.57
C GLY A 79 16.55 7.06 -0.67
N PHE A 80 15.94 6.09 0.00
CA PHE A 80 14.79 6.29 0.88
C PHE A 80 15.11 7.21 2.06
N LYS A 81 14.32 8.27 2.22
CA LYS A 81 14.44 9.26 3.31
C LYS A 81 13.53 8.89 4.46
N ALA A 82 14.06 8.12 5.42
CA ALA A 82 13.30 7.57 6.53
C ALA A 82 12.63 8.65 7.41
N ASP A 83 13.33 9.78 7.64
CA ASP A 83 12.79 10.86 8.47
C ASP A 83 11.59 11.55 7.82
N GLU A 84 11.66 11.79 6.50
CA GLU A 84 10.54 12.36 5.73
C GLU A 84 9.34 11.41 5.74
N ALA A 85 9.56 10.13 5.49
CA ALA A 85 8.54 9.11 5.54
C ALA A 85 7.88 9.01 6.94
N ALA A 86 8.69 9.08 8.01
CA ALA A 86 8.20 9.06 9.38
C ALA A 86 7.30 10.25 9.70
N VAL A 87 7.64 11.45 9.19
CA VAL A 87 6.78 12.65 9.35
C VAL A 87 5.45 12.46 8.63
N MET A 88 5.45 12.01 7.38
CA MET A 88 4.23 11.77 6.60
C MET A 88 3.32 10.74 7.28
N ILE A 89 3.87 9.60 7.66
CA ILE A 89 3.12 8.52 8.33
C ILE A 89 2.58 9.00 9.69
N SER A 90 3.40 9.66 10.51
CA SER A 90 2.99 10.11 11.84
C SER A 90 1.89 11.19 11.77
N THR A 91 1.86 12.00 10.71
CA THR A 91 0.79 12.98 10.48
C THR A 91 -0.56 12.28 10.30
N ILE A 92 -0.62 11.23 9.48
CA ILE A 92 -1.84 10.45 9.29
C ILE A 92 -2.21 9.67 10.56
N MET A 93 -1.22 9.12 11.27
CA MET A 93 -1.48 8.39 12.52
C MET A 93 -2.12 9.26 13.60
N LYS A 94 -1.81 10.56 13.65
CA LYS A 94 -2.34 11.52 14.63
C LYS A 94 -3.72 12.07 14.25
N ASP A 95 -4.10 12.04 12.98
CA ASP A 95 -5.37 12.53 12.48
C ASP A 95 -6.33 11.34 12.25
N GLU A 96 -7.16 11.05 13.25
CA GLU A 96 -8.09 9.92 13.21
C GLU A 96 -9.13 10.09 12.09
N CYS A 97 -9.69 11.28 11.93
CA CYS A 97 -10.69 11.55 10.91
C CYS A 97 -10.12 11.34 9.49
N LYS A 98 -8.93 11.89 9.21
CA LYS A 98 -8.26 11.70 7.94
C LYS A 98 -7.89 10.24 7.71
N ARG A 99 -7.42 9.54 8.74
CA ARG A 99 -7.08 8.13 8.67
C ARG A 99 -8.29 7.26 8.31
N GLU A 100 -9.45 7.50 8.93
CA GLU A 100 -10.69 6.78 8.61
C GLU A 100 -11.15 7.04 7.17
N GLN A 101 -11.14 8.29 6.73
CA GLN A 101 -11.49 8.64 5.36
C GLN A 101 -10.59 7.97 4.33
N MET A 102 -9.28 7.97 4.59
CA MET A 102 -8.27 7.33 3.73
C MET A 102 -8.46 5.82 3.70
N ALA A 103 -8.74 5.17 4.85
CA ALA A 103 -9.02 3.74 4.93
C ALA A 103 -10.26 3.36 4.12
N LEU A 104 -11.35 4.13 4.20
CA LEU A 104 -12.55 3.91 3.39
C LEU A 104 -12.27 4.09 1.89
N ALA A 105 -11.46 5.08 1.53
CA ALA A 105 -11.06 5.29 0.14
C ALA A 105 -10.19 4.12 -0.37
N ALA A 106 -9.28 3.59 0.46
CA ALA A 106 -8.47 2.42 0.15
C ALA A 106 -9.34 1.18 -0.12
N ILE A 107 -10.33 0.88 0.74
CA ILE A 107 -11.29 -0.20 0.53
C ILE A 107 -12.04 -0.03 -0.81
N LYS A 108 -12.45 1.19 -1.12
CA LYS A 108 -13.14 1.46 -2.37
C LYS A 108 -12.23 1.21 -3.57
N LYS A 109 -10.99 1.70 -3.51
CA LYS A 109 -9.98 1.55 -4.58
C LYS A 109 -9.57 0.09 -4.79
N SER A 110 -9.45 -0.72 -3.72
CA SER A 110 -9.07 -2.13 -3.82
C SER A 110 -10.02 -2.96 -4.71
N LYS A 111 -11.28 -2.55 -4.84
CA LYS A 111 -12.27 -3.22 -5.69
C LYS A 111 -11.89 -3.18 -7.18
N ASP A 112 -11.08 -2.21 -7.60
CA ASP A 112 -10.57 -2.12 -8.96
C ASP A 112 -9.62 -3.29 -9.29
N TYR A 113 -9.04 -3.91 -8.27
CA TYR A 113 -8.10 -5.04 -8.37
C TYR A 113 -8.72 -6.38 -7.96
N SER A 114 -10.06 -6.43 -7.80
CA SER A 114 -10.74 -7.69 -7.51
C SER A 114 -10.63 -8.67 -8.69
N VAL A 115 -10.62 -9.97 -8.37
CA VAL A 115 -10.55 -11.04 -9.40
C VAL A 115 -11.63 -10.86 -10.44
N ASP A 116 -12.88 -10.58 -10.02
CA ASP A 116 -14.00 -10.39 -10.94
C ASP A 116 -13.78 -9.20 -11.88
N ARG A 117 -13.27 -8.07 -11.36
CA ARG A 117 -13.00 -6.88 -12.16
C ARG A 117 -11.92 -7.16 -13.20
N ILE A 118 -10.79 -7.72 -12.78
CA ILE A 118 -9.68 -8.08 -13.67
C ILE A 118 -10.12 -9.11 -14.71
N TYR A 119 -10.89 -10.13 -14.31
CA TYR A 119 -11.45 -11.12 -15.24
C TYR A 119 -12.31 -10.44 -16.32
N GLN A 120 -13.21 -9.53 -15.94
CA GLN A 120 -14.04 -8.81 -16.90
C GLN A 120 -13.22 -7.94 -17.88
N GLU A 121 -12.14 -7.34 -17.43
CA GLU A 121 -11.25 -6.55 -18.28
C GLU A 121 -10.48 -7.44 -19.28
N TRP A 122 -10.04 -8.62 -18.86
CA TRP A 122 -9.46 -9.61 -19.76
C TRP A 122 -10.46 -10.08 -20.81
N MET A 123 -11.68 -10.42 -20.42
CA MET A 123 -12.72 -10.86 -21.35
C MET A 123 -13.08 -9.79 -22.40
N ARG A 124 -13.15 -8.52 -21.98
CA ARG A 124 -13.35 -7.39 -22.91
C ARG A 124 -12.17 -7.25 -23.89
N THR A 125 -10.95 -7.44 -23.40
CA THR A 125 -9.76 -7.37 -24.25
C THR A 125 -9.73 -8.49 -25.26
N PHE A 126 -9.98 -9.73 -24.84
CA PHE A 126 -10.06 -10.89 -25.75
C PHE A 126 -11.15 -10.70 -26.80
N SER A 127 -12.34 -10.25 -26.41
CA SER A 127 -13.43 -9.95 -27.35
C SER A 127 -13.01 -8.93 -28.42
N ARG A 128 -12.31 -7.86 -28.02
CA ARG A 128 -11.80 -6.85 -28.99
C ARG A 128 -10.77 -7.41 -29.95
N LEU A 129 -9.99 -8.39 -29.51
CA LEU A 129 -8.98 -9.07 -30.34
C LEU A 129 -9.56 -10.22 -31.17
N GLY A 130 -10.88 -10.48 -31.09
CA GLY A 130 -11.53 -11.60 -31.78
C GLY A 130 -11.19 -12.96 -31.19
N LEU A 131 -10.63 -13.01 -29.99
CA LEU A 131 -10.33 -14.24 -29.25
C LEU A 131 -11.57 -14.65 -28.44
N LYS A 132 -11.88 -15.95 -28.45
CA LYS A 132 -12.98 -16.54 -27.67
C LYS A 132 -12.43 -17.31 -26.49
#